data_e51c217462bff8a5a19e5ea30fe5aeb3
#
_entry.id   e51c217462bff8a5a19e5ea30fe5aeb3
#
_cell.length_a   1.000
_cell.length_b   1.000
_cell.length_c   1.000
_cell.angle_alpha   90.00
_cell.angle_beta   90.00
_cell.angle_gamma   90.00
#
_symmetry.space_group_name_H-M   'P 1'
#
loop_
_entity.id
_entity.type
_entity.pdbx_description
1 polymer ?
#
loop_
_entity_poly.entity_id
_entity_poly.type
_entity_poly.pdbx_seq_one_letter_code
_entity_poly.pdbx_strand_id
1 'polypeptide(L)' 'IATRDERLAARFQREVDASAVMVNASTRFNDGGELGLGAEIGISTTKLHAYGPMGLESLTTRKWVVRGAGHT' A
#
# COMPACT_ATOMS: atom_id res chain seq x y z
N ILE A 1 13.13 -7.63 7.49
CA ILE A 1 14.08 -8.67 7.88
C ILE A 1 15.39 -8.55 7.08
N ALA A 2 16.48 -8.84 7.72
CA ALA A 2 17.78 -8.98 7.07
C ALA A 2 18.20 -10.45 7.16
N THR A 3 18.39 -11.12 6.03
CA THR A 3 18.71 -12.53 5.98
C THR A 3 19.38 -12.92 4.67
N ARG A 4 20.21 -13.95 4.70
CA ARG A 4 20.74 -14.62 3.50
C ARG A 4 19.97 -15.90 3.16
N ASP A 5 19.06 -16.33 4.03
CA ASP A 5 18.23 -17.52 3.85
C ASP A 5 16.97 -17.14 3.05
N GLU A 6 16.90 -17.58 1.80
CA GLU A 6 15.78 -17.27 0.91
C GLU A 6 14.47 -17.92 1.35
N ARG A 7 14.52 -19.07 2.00
CA ARG A 7 13.33 -19.73 2.54
C ARG A 7 12.74 -18.92 3.68
N LEU A 8 13.58 -18.40 4.54
CA LEU A 8 13.17 -17.56 5.65
C LEU A 8 12.62 -16.24 5.13
N ALA A 9 13.25 -15.63 4.11
CA ALA A 9 12.77 -14.42 3.47
C ALA A 9 11.37 -14.62 2.88
N ALA A 10 11.16 -15.70 2.14
CA ALA A 10 9.87 -16.03 1.55
C ALA A 10 8.79 -16.25 2.61
N ARG A 11 9.12 -16.94 3.69
CA ARG A 11 8.22 -17.18 4.81
C ARG A 11 7.85 -15.86 5.49
N PHE A 12 8.82 -14.99 5.71
CA PHE A 12 8.60 -13.67 6.30
C PHE A 12 7.63 -12.85 5.47
N GLN A 13 7.86 -12.79 4.14
CA GLN A 13 6.99 -12.05 3.24
C GLN A 13 5.55 -12.58 3.25
N ARG A 14 5.39 -13.87 3.39
CA ARG A 14 4.08 -14.53 3.35
C ARG A 14 3.31 -14.42 4.66
N GLU A 15 4.00 -14.50 5.80
CA GLU A 15 3.36 -14.64 7.11
C GLU A 15 3.23 -13.34 7.90
N VAL A 16 4.03 -12.32 7.60
CA VAL A 16 3.96 -11.05 8.32
C VAL A 16 2.72 -10.27 7.88
N ASP A 17 1.86 -9.96 8.83
CA ASP A 17 0.65 -9.18 8.59
C ASP A 17 0.96 -7.68 8.66
N ALA A 18 1.44 -7.15 7.57
CA ALA A 18 1.75 -5.74 7.40
C ALA A 18 1.52 -5.31 5.96
N SER A 19 1.26 -4.04 5.73
CA SER A 19 1.02 -3.48 4.39
C SER A 19 2.28 -3.37 3.55
N ALA A 20 3.43 -3.33 4.18
CA ALA A 20 4.73 -3.33 3.52
C ALA A 20 5.69 -4.24 4.28
N VAL A 21 6.34 -5.11 3.56
CA VAL A 21 7.27 -6.10 4.13
C VAL A 21 8.59 -5.96 3.37
N MET A 22 9.66 -5.75 4.12
CA MET A 22 10.99 -5.48 3.57
C MET A 22 11.92 -6.66 3.83
N VAL A 23 12.59 -7.10 2.79
CA VAL A 23 13.65 -8.10 2.87
C VAL A 23 14.94 -7.46 2.37
N ASN A 24 15.94 -7.41 3.24
CA ASN A 24 17.25 -6.85 2.94
C ASN A 24 17.19 -5.40 2.40
N ALA A 25 16.20 -4.65 2.84
CA ALA A 25 16.02 -3.25 2.48
C ALA A 25 15.68 -2.42 3.71
N SER A 26 16.01 -1.15 3.68
CA SER A 26 15.65 -0.22 4.74
C SER A 26 14.17 0.09 4.72
N THR A 27 13.57 0.21 5.90
CA THR A 27 12.18 0.67 6.04
C THR A 27 11.97 2.10 5.55
N ARG A 28 13.04 2.83 5.27
CA ARG A 28 12.97 4.17 4.66
C ARG A 28 12.33 4.14 3.27
N PHE A 29 12.36 3.00 2.58
CA PHE A 29 11.67 2.83 1.30
C PHE A 29 10.16 2.72 1.43
N ASN A 30 9.64 2.53 2.65
CA ASN A 30 8.21 2.55 2.90
C ASN A 30 7.69 4.00 2.92
N ASP A 31 7.67 4.61 1.77
CA ASP A 31 7.35 6.01 1.56
C ASP A 31 6.63 6.17 0.22
N GLY A 32 5.53 6.89 0.21
CA GLY A 32 4.74 7.09 -1.00
C GLY A 32 5.53 7.71 -2.15
N GLY A 33 6.43 8.66 -1.85
CA GLY A 33 7.31 9.24 -2.85
C GLY A 33 8.29 8.24 -3.43
N GLU A 34 8.95 7.45 -2.59
CA GLU A 34 9.89 6.41 -3.00
C GLU A 34 9.22 5.29 -3.81
N LEU A 35 7.98 4.97 -3.48
CA LEU A 35 7.20 3.94 -4.18
C LEU A 35 6.47 4.45 -5.43
N GLY A 36 6.69 5.70 -5.80
CA GLY A 36 6.13 6.25 -7.03
C GLY A 36 4.67 6.68 -6.92
N LEU A 37 4.15 6.89 -5.73
CA LEU A 37 2.76 7.29 -5.51
C LEU A 37 2.56 8.82 -5.56
N GLY A 38 3.64 9.57 -5.78
CA GLY A 38 3.62 11.01 -5.96
C GLY A 38 3.62 11.83 -4.69
N ALA A 39 3.30 11.24 -3.56
CA ALA A 39 3.25 11.93 -2.27
C ALA A 39 3.36 10.94 -1.11
N GLU A 40 3.49 11.45 0.09
CA GLU A 40 3.45 10.67 1.33
C GLU A 40 2.50 11.35 2.30
N ILE A 41 1.71 10.55 3.01
CA ILE A 41 0.81 11.02 4.05
C ILE A 41 0.65 9.96 5.14
N GLY A 42 0.62 10.40 6.39
CA GLY A 42 0.27 9.56 7.53
C GLY A 42 -1.17 9.81 7.95
N ILE A 43 -1.96 8.76 8.10
CA ILE A 43 -3.38 8.87 8.43
C ILE A 43 -3.71 8.20 9.75
N SER A 44 -3.44 6.91 9.89
CA SER A 44 -3.96 6.12 10.99
C SER A 44 -3.01 4.98 11.35
N THR A 45 -3.14 4.50 12.58
CA THR A 45 -2.45 3.30 13.06
C THR A 45 -3.30 2.05 12.93
N THR A 46 -4.52 2.16 12.45
CA THR A 46 -5.45 1.04 12.27
C THR A 46 -5.53 0.60 10.81
N LYS A 47 -6.10 -0.58 10.57
CA LYS A 47 -6.32 -1.14 9.25
C LYS A 47 -7.75 -0.96 8.74
N LEU A 48 -8.57 -0.18 9.44
CA LEU A 48 -9.99 -0.01 9.11
C LEU A 48 -10.22 0.88 7.89
N HIS A 49 -9.24 1.68 7.55
CA HIS A 49 -9.26 2.58 6.40
C HIS A 49 -8.12 2.20 5.45
N ALA A 50 -7.88 3.02 4.44
CA ALA A 50 -6.67 2.91 3.65
C ALA A 50 -5.45 2.95 4.58
N TYR A 51 -4.53 2.05 4.41
CA TYR A 51 -3.34 1.94 5.24
C TYR A 51 -2.14 1.52 4.39
N GLY A 52 -0.96 1.68 4.95
CA GLY A 52 0.27 1.45 4.22
C GLY A 52 0.68 2.67 3.39
N PRO A 53 1.62 2.51 2.46
CA PRO A 53 2.05 3.60 1.60
C PRO A 53 0.88 4.20 0.82
N MET A 54 0.74 5.52 0.89
CA MET A 54 -0.37 6.25 0.29
C MET A 54 0.12 7.49 -0.43
N GLY A 55 -0.60 7.90 -1.46
CA GLY A 55 -0.37 9.10 -2.21
C GLY A 55 -1.66 9.81 -2.57
N LEU A 56 -1.63 10.59 -3.64
CA LEU A 56 -2.78 11.42 -4.04
C LEU A 56 -4.02 10.59 -4.34
N GLU A 57 -3.87 9.47 -5.02
CA GLU A 57 -5.00 8.61 -5.38
C GLU A 57 -5.73 8.06 -4.15
N SER A 58 -4.99 7.74 -3.10
CA SER A 58 -5.56 7.22 -1.85
C SER A 58 -6.43 8.23 -1.12
N LEU A 59 -6.27 9.52 -1.40
CA LEU A 59 -7.04 10.61 -0.81
C LEU A 59 -8.30 10.94 -1.59
N THR A 60 -8.57 10.23 -2.66
CA THR A 60 -9.72 10.45 -3.53
C THR A 60 -10.68 9.28 -3.47
N THR A 61 -11.91 9.53 -3.87
CA THR A 61 -12.91 8.49 -4.05
C THR A 61 -13.42 8.52 -5.48
N ARG A 62 -14.12 7.48 -5.86
CA ARG A 62 -14.68 7.35 -7.19
C ARG A 62 -16.19 7.42 -7.14
N LYS A 63 -16.77 7.91 -8.23
CA LYS A 63 -18.20 8.00 -8.38
C LYS A 63 -18.59 7.41 -9.73
N TRP A 64 -19.55 6.52 -9.73
CA TRP A 64 -20.14 6.04 -10.97
C TRP A 64 -21.09 7.09 -11.52
N VAL A 65 -20.95 7.39 -12.80
CA VAL A 65 -21.86 8.28 -13.51
C VAL A 65 -22.36 7.53 -14.73
N VAL A 66 -23.66 7.27 -14.75
CA VAL A 66 -24.29 6.53 -15.85
C VAL A 66 -25.28 7.47 -16.54
N ARG A 67 -25.14 7.59 -17.84
CA ARG A 67 -26.07 8.33 -18.69
C ARG A 67 -26.74 7.35 -19.64
N GLY A 68 -28.04 7.45 -19.75
CA GLY A 68 -28.82 6.68 -20.69
C GLY A 68 -29.67 7.58 -21.57
N ALA A 69 -30.34 6.97 -22.55
CA ALA A 69 -31.27 7.65 -23.46
C ALA A 69 -32.69 7.13 -23.25
N GLY A 70 -33.08 6.97 -21.98
CA GLY A 70 -34.42 6.45 -21.62
C GLY A 70 -34.52 4.93 -21.60
N HIS A 71 -33.41 4.24 -21.47
CA HIS A 71 -33.39 2.77 -21.32
C HIS A 71 -33.96 2.37 -19.96
N THR A 72 -34.62 1.26 -19.91
CA THR A 72 -35.10 0.64 -18.67
C THR A 72 -34.63 -0.79 -18.54
#